data_80d1713f142f598644c81d635ea2c9b5
#
_entry.id   80d1713f142f598644c81d635ea2c9b5
#
_cell.length_a   1.000
_cell.length_b   1.000
_cell.length_c   1.000
_cell.angle_alpha   90.00
_cell.angle_beta   90.00
_cell.angle_gamma   90.00
#
_symmetry.space_group_name_H-M   'P 1'
#
loop_
_entity.id
_entity.type
_entity.pdbx_description
1 polymer ?
#
loop_
_entity_poly.entity_id
_entity_poly.type
_entity_poly.pdbx_seq_one_letter_code
_entity_poly.pdbx_strand_id
1 'polypeptide(L)'
;MYNFGGESVLSDTFDAIEMNSRANYYDIEKLCQHYFDKIGTAYHLCTPENHPIIFRNSDDFKRGMSIMGIITKAHRKVQILTFELMNNHLHVIIIGSPEDIEEFFRCLKSTLEKNLYTDGTRLDLKG
;
A
#
# COMPACT_ATOMS: atom_id res chain seq x y z
N MET A 1 10.59 4.29 10.04
CA MET A 1 9.35 4.04 9.26
C MET A 1 9.56 4.41 7.81
N TYR A 2 9.07 3.60 6.91
CA TYR A 2 9.13 3.85 5.47
C TYR A 2 7.73 4.03 4.92
N ASN A 3 7.55 5.06 4.11
CA ASN A 3 6.29 5.34 3.44
C ASN A 3 6.54 5.53 1.95
N PHE A 4 5.77 4.83 1.12
CA PHE A 4 5.87 4.90 -0.32
C PHE A 4 4.45 4.93 -0.91
N GLY A 5 4.13 5.96 -1.65
CA GLY A 5 2.80 6.14 -2.22
C GLY A 5 2.58 5.41 -3.53
N GLY A 6 1.32 5.16 -3.86
CA GLY A 6 0.89 4.73 -5.18
C GLY A 6 0.95 5.89 -6.16
N GLU A 7 2.15 6.21 -6.63
CA GLU A 7 2.49 7.46 -7.31
C GLU A 7 1.57 7.79 -8.48
N SER A 8 1.24 6.81 -9.34
CA SER A 8 0.42 7.08 -10.53
C SER A 8 -0.98 7.59 -10.16
N VAL A 9 -1.63 6.99 -9.17
CA VAL A 9 -2.98 7.38 -8.74
C VAL A 9 -2.95 8.70 -7.99
N LEU A 10 -1.99 8.88 -7.07
CA LEU A 10 -1.85 10.12 -6.32
C LEU A 10 -1.48 11.28 -7.22
N SER A 11 -0.57 11.08 -8.17
CA SER A 11 -0.15 12.10 -9.13
C SER A 11 -1.34 12.59 -9.97
N ASP A 12 -2.16 11.68 -10.50
CA ASP A 12 -3.34 12.03 -11.28
C ASP A 12 -4.34 12.84 -10.44
N THR A 13 -4.52 12.49 -9.17
CA THR A 13 -5.39 13.21 -8.26
C THR A 13 -4.86 14.62 -7.98
N PHE A 14 -3.58 14.76 -7.71
CA PHE A 14 -2.94 16.05 -7.47
C PHE A 14 -2.95 16.93 -8.72
N ASP A 15 -2.69 16.40 -9.89
CA ASP A 15 -2.76 17.11 -11.16
C ASP A 15 -4.17 17.67 -11.40
N ALA A 16 -5.20 16.87 -11.12
CA ALA A 16 -6.59 17.31 -11.22
C ALA A 16 -6.89 18.44 -10.24
N ILE A 17 -6.38 18.39 -9.02
CA ILE A 17 -6.53 19.43 -8.00
C ILE A 17 -5.80 20.71 -8.45
N GLU A 18 -4.59 20.59 -8.97
CA GLU A 18 -3.82 21.73 -9.48
C GLU A 18 -4.52 22.44 -10.63
N MET A 19 -5.07 21.71 -11.57
CA MET A 19 -5.83 22.26 -12.69
C MET A 19 -7.06 23.05 -12.23
N ASN A 20 -7.55 22.75 -11.02
CA ASN A 20 -8.65 23.45 -10.39
C ASN A 20 -8.17 24.35 -9.23
N SER A 21 -6.99 24.94 -9.37
CA SER A 21 -6.34 25.72 -8.32
C SER A 21 -7.15 26.88 -7.74
N ARG A 22 -8.19 27.32 -8.44
CA ARG A 22 -9.11 28.38 -7.99
C ARG A 22 -10.39 27.84 -7.36
N ALA A 23 -10.56 26.53 -7.35
CA ALA A 23 -11.70 25.89 -6.70
C ALA A 23 -11.61 26.07 -5.20
N ASN A 24 -12.76 26.19 -4.54
CA ASN A 24 -12.78 26.23 -3.10
C ASN A 24 -12.59 24.80 -2.54
N TYR A 25 -12.38 24.69 -1.23
CA TYR A 25 -12.15 23.42 -0.55
C TYR A 25 -13.22 22.37 -0.85
N TYR A 26 -14.48 22.79 -0.90
CA TYR A 26 -15.61 21.91 -1.18
C TYR A 26 -15.54 21.31 -2.59
N ASP A 27 -15.11 22.11 -3.58
CA ASP A 27 -14.96 21.62 -4.95
C ASP A 27 -13.81 20.61 -5.06
N ILE A 28 -12.75 20.80 -4.30
CA ILE A 28 -11.62 19.86 -4.21
C ILE A 28 -12.08 18.52 -3.64
N GLU A 29 -12.87 18.53 -2.56
CA GLU A 29 -13.44 17.32 -1.99
C GLU A 29 -14.31 16.56 -3.00
N LYS A 30 -15.19 17.26 -3.72
CA LYS A 30 -16.03 16.68 -4.75
C LYS A 30 -15.20 16.06 -5.87
N LEU A 31 -14.14 16.72 -6.28
CA LEU A 31 -13.25 16.23 -7.33
C LEU A 31 -12.57 14.95 -6.90
N CYS A 32 -12.04 14.90 -5.68
CA CYS A 32 -11.43 13.69 -5.13
C CYS A 32 -12.44 12.55 -5.01
N GLN A 33 -13.63 12.83 -4.51
CA GLN A 33 -14.69 11.82 -4.38
C GLN A 33 -15.09 11.26 -5.75
N HIS A 34 -15.26 12.14 -6.74
CA HIS A 34 -15.57 11.72 -8.10
C HIS A 34 -14.48 10.80 -8.68
N TYR A 35 -13.23 11.12 -8.42
CA TYR A 35 -12.10 10.30 -8.85
C TYR A 35 -12.17 8.90 -8.24
N PHE A 36 -12.37 8.80 -6.93
CA PHE A 36 -12.48 7.51 -6.23
C PHE A 36 -13.71 6.72 -6.66
N ASP A 37 -14.83 7.36 -6.90
CA ASP A 37 -16.03 6.69 -7.42
C ASP A 37 -15.78 6.06 -8.79
N LYS A 38 -14.95 6.72 -9.60
CA LYS A 38 -14.61 6.24 -10.94
C LYS A 38 -13.67 5.05 -10.93
N ILE A 39 -12.68 5.01 -10.02
CA ILE A 39 -11.63 3.97 -9.99
C ILE A 39 -11.93 2.82 -9.02
N GLY A 40 -13.00 2.92 -8.22
CA GLY A 40 -13.43 1.87 -7.30
C GLY A 40 -13.26 2.18 -5.83
N THR A 41 -13.54 1.20 -5.00
CA THR A 41 -13.48 1.32 -3.54
C THR A 41 -12.05 1.18 -3.04
N ALA A 42 -11.68 2.05 -2.11
CA ALA A 42 -10.39 1.95 -1.42
C ALA A 42 -10.53 1.05 -0.19
N TYR A 43 -9.55 0.21 0.02
CA TYR A 43 -9.47 -0.70 1.17
C TYR A 43 -8.21 -0.42 1.96
N HIS A 44 -8.30 -0.56 3.27
CA HIS A 44 -7.16 -0.48 4.17
C HIS A 44 -6.78 -1.89 4.62
N LEU A 45 -5.61 -2.34 4.19
CA LEU A 45 -5.05 -3.62 4.64
C LEU A 45 -4.01 -3.33 5.70
N CYS A 46 -4.05 -4.06 6.80
CA CYS A 46 -3.08 -3.87 7.87
C CYS A 46 -2.86 -5.16 8.66
N THR A 47 -1.70 -5.23 9.31
CA THR A 47 -1.44 -6.24 10.34
C THR A 47 -2.04 -5.75 11.66
N PRO A 48 -2.32 -6.64 12.63
CA PRO A 48 -2.79 -6.23 13.94
C PRO A 48 -1.79 -5.30 14.66
N GLU A 49 -2.29 -4.36 15.45
CA GLU A 49 -1.46 -3.41 16.21
C GLU A 49 -0.48 -4.09 17.17
N ASN A 50 -0.86 -5.22 17.73
CA ASN A 50 -0.05 -5.99 18.66
C ASN A 50 0.82 -7.05 17.98
N HIS A 51 1.01 -6.94 16.66
CA HIS A 51 1.83 -7.89 15.93
C HIS A 51 3.28 -7.85 16.44
N PRO A 52 3.96 -9.00 16.58
CA PRO A 52 5.40 -9.01 16.85
C PRO A 52 6.20 -8.26 15.81
N ILE A 53 7.43 -7.88 16.15
CA ILE A 53 8.29 -7.14 15.23
C ILE A 53 8.44 -7.88 13.90
N ILE A 54 8.24 -7.15 12.81
CA ILE A 54 8.38 -7.62 11.43
C ILE A 54 9.70 -7.13 10.86
N PHE A 55 9.92 -5.82 10.90
CA PHE A 55 11.12 -5.18 10.35
C PHE A 55 12.06 -4.84 11.50
N ARG A 56 13.10 -5.65 11.67
CA ARG A 56 14.00 -5.63 12.83
C ARG A 56 15.06 -4.54 12.73
N ASN A 57 15.44 -4.20 11.49
CA ASN A 57 16.55 -3.30 11.22
C ASN A 57 16.39 -2.65 9.84
N SER A 58 17.33 -1.79 9.49
CA SER A 58 17.34 -1.09 8.21
C SER A 58 17.31 -2.02 6.99
N ASP A 59 18.00 -3.15 7.06
CA ASP A 59 18.05 -4.12 5.95
C ASP A 59 16.69 -4.79 5.73
N ASP A 60 15.98 -5.11 6.80
CA ASP A 60 14.61 -5.65 6.72
C ASP A 60 13.67 -4.63 6.06
N PHE A 61 13.76 -3.35 6.43
CA PHE A 61 12.96 -2.30 5.82
C PHE A 61 13.26 -2.16 4.32
N LYS A 62 14.52 -2.15 3.94
CA LYS A 62 14.93 -2.07 2.53
C LYS A 62 14.39 -3.26 1.73
N ARG A 63 14.48 -4.45 2.29
CA ARG A 63 13.98 -5.66 1.65
C ARG A 63 12.46 -5.63 1.56
N GLY A 64 11.78 -5.16 2.58
CA GLY A 64 10.34 -4.97 2.58
C GLY A 64 9.89 -4.00 1.49
N MET A 65 10.59 -2.89 1.32
CA MET A 65 10.33 -1.92 0.25
C MET A 65 10.50 -2.56 -1.14
N SER A 66 11.56 -3.33 -1.33
CA SER A 66 11.82 -4.04 -2.59
C SER A 66 10.73 -5.06 -2.90
N ILE A 67 10.31 -5.83 -1.91
CA ILE A 67 9.24 -6.82 -2.04
C ILE A 67 7.93 -6.11 -2.41
N MET A 68 7.61 -5.02 -1.72
CA MET A 68 6.42 -4.23 -2.01
C MET A 68 6.39 -3.76 -3.47
N GLY A 69 7.51 -3.27 -3.97
CA GLY A 69 7.64 -2.84 -5.36
C GLY A 69 7.44 -3.98 -6.36
N ILE A 70 8.03 -5.14 -6.09
CA ILE A 70 7.91 -6.33 -6.96
C ILE A 70 6.45 -6.82 -7.01
N ILE A 71 5.82 -6.96 -5.85
CA ILE A 71 4.43 -7.46 -5.77
C ILE A 71 3.47 -6.46 -6.40
N THR A 72 3.67 -5.18 -6.20
CA THR A 72 2.85 -4.13 -6.83
C THR A 72 2.93 -4.21 -8.36
N LYS A 73 4.11 -4.37 -8.91
CA LYS A 73 4.30 -4.51 -10.36
C LYS A 73 3.64 -5.76 -10.92
N ALA A 74 3.60 -6.84 -10.15
CA ALA A 74 3.00 -8.11 -10.58
C ALA A 74 1.47 -8.08 -10.55
N HIS A 75 0.85 -7.12 -9.86
CA HIS A 75 -0.59 -7.04 -9.67
C HIS A 75 -1.16 -5.74 -10.25
N ARG A 76 -1.22 -5.69 -11.58
CA ARG A 76 -1.62 -4.47 -12.31
C ARG A 76 -3.10 -4.09 -12.18
N LYS A 77 -3.94 -5.02 -11.71
CA LYS A 77 -5.37 -4.77 -11.52
C LYS A 77 -5.68 -4.03 -10.23
N VAL A 78 -4.72 -3.90 -9.34
CA VAL A 78 -4.85 -3.12 -8.12
C VAL A 78 -3.99 -1.87 -8.22
N GLN A 79 -4.38 -0.84 -7.46
CA GLN A 79 -3.62 0.40 -7.37
C GLN A 79 -3.33 0.71 -5.91
N ILE A 80 -2.05 0.86 -5.59
CA ILE A 80 -1.61 1.24 -4.26
C ILE A 80 -1.63 2.75 -4.16
N LEU A 81 -2.44 3.30 -3.28
CA LEU A 81 -2.45 4.73 -2.99
C LEU A 81 -1.27 5.13 -2.12
N THR A 82 -1.07 4.37 -1.06
CA THR A 82 0.05 4.56 -0.15
C THR A 82 0.26 3.29 0.66
N PHE A 83 1.45 3.12 1.19
CA PHE A 83 1.72 2.11 2.20
C PHE A 83 2.75 2.60 3.19
N GLU A 84 2.80 1.95 4.33
CA GLU A 84 3.67 2.32 5.42
C GLU A 84 4.19 1.06 6.08
N LEU A 85 5.51 0.98 6.24
CA LEU A 85 6.16 -0.12 6.93
C LEU A 85 6.68 0.41 8.26
N MET A 86 6.18 -0.15 9.34
CA MET A 86 6.62 0.15 10.70
C MET A 86 7.28 -1.10 11.28
N ASN A 87 8.01 -0.97 12.37
CA ASN A 87 8.76 -2.10 12.94
C ASN A 87 7.88 -3.33 13.20
N ASN A 88 6.65 -3.15 13.65
CA ASN A 88 5.74 -4.26 13.98
C ASN A 88 4.42 -4.25 13.20
N HIS A 89 4.28 -3.37 12.23
CA HIS A 89 3.08 -3.37 11.42
C HIS A 89 3.32 -2.89 10.01
N LEU A 90 2.41 -3.25 9.11
CA LEU A 90 2.34 -2.65 7.80
C LEU A 90 0.90 -2.23 7.49
N HIS A 91 0.77 -1.15 6.74
CA HIS A 91 -0.51 -0.63 6.27
C HIS A 91 -0.44 -0.41 4.78
N VAL A 92 -1.50 -0.73 4.06
CA VAL A 92 -1.63 -0.50 2.62
C VAL A 92 -3.01 0.06 2.35
N ILE A 93 -3.08 1.17 1.65
CA ILE A 93 -4.33 1.70 1.11
C ILE A 93 -4.36 1.35 -0.37
N ILE A 94 -5.34 0.58 -0.78
CA ILE A 94 -5.37 -0.08 -2.08
C ILE A 94 -6.75 0.02 -2.73
N ILE A 95 -6.79 0.16 -4.04
CA ILE A 95 -8.01 0.18 -4.84
C ILE A 95 -8.00 -0.99 -5.81
N GLY A 96 -9.14 -1.64 -5.94
CA GLY A 96 -9.33 -2.76 -6.85
C GLY A 96 -10.55 -3.57 -6.48
N SER A 97 -10.78 -4.67 -7.19
CA SER A 97 -11.83 -5.61 -6.81
C SER A 97 -11.43 -6.36 -5.54
N PRO A 98 -12.39 -6.85 -4.74
CA PRO A 98 -12.07 -7.65 -3.56
C PRO A 98 -11.20 -8.86 -3.87
N GLU A 99 -11.44 -9.53 -4.99
CA GLU A 99 -10.68 -10.70 -5.41
C GLU A 99 -9.23 -10.36 -5.74
N ASP A 100 -9.01 -9.26 -6.45
CA ASP A 100 -7.67 -8.82 -6.83
C ASP A 100 -6.88 -8.32 -5.62
N ILE A 101 -7.54 -7.67 -4.69
CA ILE A 101 -6.94 -7.20 -3.43
C ILE A 101 -6.54 -8.38 -2.55
N GLU A 102 -7.40 -9.38 -2.44
CA GLU A 102 -7.12 -10.60 -1.67
C GLU A 102 -5.91 -11.33 -2.25
N GLU A 103 -5.84 -11.47 -3.55
CA GLU A 103 -4.70 -12.08 -4.25
C GLU A 103 -3.41 -11.29 -4.01
N PHE A 104 -3.47 -9.98 -4.12
CA PHE A 104 -2.34 -9.10 -3.83
C PHE A 104 -1.82 -9.32 -2.40
N PHE A 105 -2.72 -9.28 -1.42
CA PHE A 105 -2.34 -9.41 -0.02
C PHE A 105 -1.77 -10.81 0.29
N ARG A 106 -2.36 -11.84 -0.29
CA ARG A 106 -1.88 -13.21 -0.15
C ARG A 106 -0.46 -13.36 -0.70
N CYS A 107 -0.19 -12.82 -1.87
CA CYS A 107 1.14 -12.82 -2.48
C CYS A 107 2.15 -12.00 -1.68
N LEU A 108 1.75 -10.83 -1.21
CA LEU A 108 2.60 -9.97 -0.37
C LEU A 108 2.99 -10.70 0.91
N LYS A 109 2.02 -11.25 1.61
CA LYS A 109 2.23 -11.99 2.85
C LYS A 109 3.18 -13.17 2.63
N SER A 110 2.90 -14.00 1.63
CA SER A 110 3.72 -15.17 1.31
C SER A 110 5.16 -14.78 0.95
N THR A 111 5.33 -13.74 0.17
CA THR A 111 6.67 -13.29 -0.26
C THR A 111 7.46 -12.71 0.91
N LEU A 112 6.82 -11.94 1.77
CA LEU A 112 7.46 -11.44 3.00
C LEU A 112 7.89 -12.59 3.90
N GLU A 113 7.01 -13.56 4.13
CA GLU A 113 7.32 -14.71 4.99
C GLU A 113 8.50 -15.54 4.47
N LYS A 114 8.63 -15.65 3.15
CA LYS A 114 9.70 -16.46 2.53
C LYS A 114 11.01 -15.71 2.37
N ASN A 115 10.96 -14.41 2.17
CA ASN A 115 12.13 -13.67 1.67
C ASN A 115 12.57 -12.50 2.54
N LEU A 116 11.79 -12.08 3.54
CA LEU A 116 12.17 -10.93 4.35
C LEU A 116 13.41 -11.20 5.19
N TYR A 117 13.48 -12.37 5.82
CA TYR A 117 14.60 -12.77 6.64
C TYR A 117 15.51 -13.74 5.88
N THR A 118 16.82 -13.53 6.00
CA THR A 118 17.84 -14.36 5.34
C THR A 118 18.67 -15.17 6.34
N ASP A 119 18.40 -15.02 7.63
CA ASP A 119 19.16 -15.64 8.72
C ASP A 119 18.54 -16.94 9.25
N GLY A 120 17.51 -17.45 8.57
CA GLY A 120 16.81 -18.66 9.00
C GLY A 120 15.68 -18.42 10.00
N THR A 121 15.51 -17.20 10.49
CA THR A 121 14.38 -16.84 11.34
C THR A 121 13.09 -16.93 10.52
N ARG A 122 12.01 -17.43 11.14
CA ARG A 122 10.70 -17.52 10.48
C ARG A 122 9.86 -16.32 10.82
N LEU A 123 9.24 -15.75 9.79
CA LEU A 123 8.23 -14.72 9.94
C LEU A 123 6.85 -15.37 9.82
N ASP A 124 6.00 -15.12 10.80
CA ASP A 124 4.58 -15.50 10.78
C ASP A 124 3.77 -14.20 10.73
N LEU A 125 3.38 -13.79 9.54
CA LEU A 125 2.71 -12.53 9.32
C LEU A 125 1.20 -12.72 9.45
N LYS A 126 0.58 -11.92 10.35
CA LYS A 126 -0.85 -11.93 10.59
C LYS A 126 -1.50 -10.70 9.99
N GLY A 127 -2.68 -10.89 9.43
CA GLY A 127 -3.37 -9.76 8.84
C GLY A 127 -4.63 -10.15 8.12
#